data_fa9ab97b455ef898434d0181fa78dc6b
#
_entry.id   fa9ab97b455ef898434d0181fa78dc6b
#
_cell.length_a   1.000
_cell.length_b   1.000
_cell.length_c   1.000
_cell.angle_alpha   90.00
_cell.angle_beta   90.00
_cell.angle_gamma   90.00
#
_symmetry.space_group_name_H-M   'P 1'
#
loop_
_entity.id
_entity.type
_entity.pdbx_description
1 polymer ?
#
loop_
_entity_poly.entity_id
_entity_poly.type
_entity_poly.pdbx_seq_one_letter_code
_entity_poly.pdbx_strand_id
1 'polypeptide(L)'
;MPDIDGLIAEVERSPEGPHIGAFFDFDGTLIDGYSAVAYFRDRLLARDVGTYELLRSITESINVELRGQDVHRLVEVGVGALAGQAVADIEEMGERLFRKRIATMIFPEARLLVDAHKRRGHTVVMASSALTFQTTAAAADLGIDHVLCTHMESKDGLLTGFIDGPILWGEAKAVAVREFAAGNGIDLDASFAYGNGAEDLAYLETVGNPRPLNPADGLRAAAEERDWPVARLSKPQQVTPEVVVRSAAAYAGMGAGLVTGLGLGLLNRSRRTAIEVTASVGSELALAAAGVTMEVQGAENLWAERPAVFVFNHQSQLDVIILGALLRSDFTGVAKKELQRDPVFAPLGWLAEVAFVDRANTEEAKKALAPAVDALRHGRSLAMAPEGTRSATPRLGQFKKGAFHVAMQAGVPMVPVVIRNAGELMPAHGMFISSGLLQVAVLPPVSTANWSKEGLETHVAEVRQMFLRTLADWPRSPRPVPMD
;
A
#
# COMPACT_ATOMS: atom_id res chain seq x y z
N MET A 1 -8.47 -17.36 -21.35
CA MET A 1 -8.86 -16.94 -19.98
C MET A 1 -8.97 -15.43 -20.01
N PRO A 2 -10.05 -14.81 -19.51
CA PRO A 2 -10.07 -13.38 -19.37
C PRO A 2 -8.91 -12.96 -18.45
N ASP A 3 -8.16 -11.96 -18.87
CA ASP A 3 -7.24 -11.25 -18.01
C ASP A 3 -8.05 -10.34 -17.08
N ILE A 4 -7.43 -9.71 -16.12
CA ILE A 4 -8.12 -8.82 -15.17
C ILE A 4 -8.82 -7.66 -15.90
N ASP A 5 -8.28 -7.18 -17.02
CA ASP A 5 -8.85 -6.09 -17.82
C ASP A 5 -10.20 -6.52 -18.41
N GLY A 6 -10.34 -7.78 -18.80
CA GLY A 6 -11.59 -8.37 -19.25
C GLY A 6 -12.68 -8.39 -18.17
N LEU A 7 -12.30 -8.75 -16.93
CA LEU A 7 -13.23 -8.72 -15.78
C LEU A 7 -13.61 -7.28 -15.39
N ILE A 8 -12.67 -6.36 -15.38
CA ILE A 8 -12.96 -4.94 -15.11
C ILE A 8 -13.90 -4.39 -16.18
N ALA A 9 -13.66 -4.68 -17.46
CA ALA A 9 -14.55 -4.25 -18.55
C ALA A 9 -15.95 -4.88 -18.47
N GLU A 10 -16.07 -6.08 -17.92
CA GLU A 10 -17.36 -6.71 -17.64
C GLU A 10 -18.10 -5.96 -16.52
N VAL A 11 -17.44 -5.67 -15.40
CA VAL A 11 -18.01 -4.89 -14.30
C VAL A 11 -18.42 -3.50 -14.78
N GLU A 12 -17.60 -2.83 -15.59
CA GLU A 12 -17.92 -1.51 -16.13
C GLU A 12 -19.13 -1.48 -17.08
N ARG A 13 -19.48 -2.62 -17.68
CA ARG A 13 -20.67 -2.79 -18.52
C ARG A 13 -21.90 -3.27 -17.77
N SER A 14 -21.75 -3.74 -16.52
CA SER A 14 -22.88 -4.21 -15.71
C SER A 14 -23.79 -3.05 -15.30
N PRO A 15 -25.04 -3.30 -14.89
CA PRO A 15 -25.94 -2.27 -14.38
C PRO A 15 -25.31 -1.53 -13.17
N GLU A 16 -25.74 -0.30 -12.92
CA GLU A 16 -25.29 0.53 -11.79
C GLU A 16 -26.21 0.39 -10.58
N GLY A 17 -25.64 0.60 -9.40
CA GLY A 17 -26.44 0.83 -8.20
C GLY A 17 -26.18 -0.17 -7.07
N PRO A 18 -26.62 0.19 -5.86
CA PRO A 18 -26.33 -0.56 -4.64
C PRO A 18 -27.11 -1.88 -4.51
N HIS A 19 -28.09 -2.13 -5.38
CA HIS A 19 -28.81 -3.39 -5.44
C HIS A 19 -28.00 -4.53 -6.07
N ILE A 20 -26.83 -4.25 -6.62
CA ILE A 20 -25.87 -5.24 -7.11
C ILE A 20 -24.80 -5.44 -6.07
N GLY A 21 -24.61 -6.68 -5.62
CA GLY A 21 -23.56 -7.08 -4.70
C GLY A 21 -22.28 -7.47 -5.42
N ALA A 22 -21.12 -7.13 -4.81
CA ALA A 22 -19.82 -7.66 -5.19
C ALA A 22 -19.18 -8.29 -3.96
N PHE A 23 -19.26 -9.59 -3.86
CA PHE A 23 -18.82 -10.36 -2.71
C PHE A 23 -17.42 -10.91 -2.96
N PHE A 24 -16.49 -10.60 -2.09
CA PHE A 24 -15.08 -11.01 -2.19
C PHE A 24 -14.69 -11.90 -1.02
N ASP A 25 -14.19 -13.10 -1.29
CA ASP A 25 -13.40 -13.81 -0.30
C ASP A 25 -12.08 -13.07 -0.03
N PHE A 26 -11.47 -13.34 1.11
CA PHE A 26 -10.26 -12.61 1.55
C PHE A 26 -8.97 -13.39 1.27
N ASP A 27 -8.80 -14.53 1.97
CA ASP A 27 -7.58 -15.34 1.95
C ASP A 27 -7.45 -16.09 0.60
N GLY A 28 -6.37 -15.81 -0.16
CA GLY A 28 -6.15 -16.39 -1.48
C GLY A 28 -6.90 -15.70 -2.63
N THR A 29 -7.84 -14.79 -2.31
CA THR A 29 -8.67 -14.05 -3.28
C THR A 29 -8.32 -12.57 -3.34
N LEU A 30 -8.44 -11.82 -2.25
CA LEU A 30 -7.97 -10.43 -2.15
C LEU A 30 -6.48 -10.36 -1.80
N ILE A 31 -5.95 -11.35 -1.10
CA ILE A 31 -4.53 -11.44 -0.70
C ILE A 31 -3.88 -12.74 -1.20
N ASP A 32 -2.58 -12.70 -1.49
CA ASP A 32 -1.76 -13.89 -1.82
C ASP A 32 -1.42 -14.66 -0.55
N GLY A 33 -2.15 -15.73 -0.26
CA GLY A 33 -1.99 -16.60 0.89
C GLY A 33 -3.00 -16.35 2.00
N TYR A 34 -2.65 -16.72 3.23
CA TYR A 34 -3.57 -16.77 4.36
C TYR A 34 -3.20 -15.78 5.46
N SER A 35 -4.16 -14.96 5.88
CA SER A 35 -4.00 -13.98 6.96
C SER A 35 -3.64 -14.62 8.30
N ALA A 36 -4.16 -15.81 8.58
CA ALA A 36 -3.80 -16.61 9.75
C ALA A 36 -2.30 -16.97 9.76
N VAL A 37 -1.70 -17.34 8.61
CA VAL A 37 -0.26 -17.64 8.50
C VAL A 37 0.56 -16.39 8.78
N ALA A 38 0.14 -15.24 8.25
CA ALA A 38 0.79 -13.96 8.50
C ALA A 38 0.78 -13.61 10.00
N TYR A 39 -0.34 -13.85 10.70
CA TYR A 39 -0.50 -13.67 12.13
C TYR A 39 0.44 -14.56 12.93
N PHE A 40 0.44 -15.86 12.66
CA PHE A 40 1.30 -16.79 13.38
C PHE A 40 2.79 -16.52 13.17
N ARG A 41 3.17 -16.15 11.95
CA ARG A 41 4.56 -15.79 11.64
C ARG A 41 5.01 -14.53 12.39
N ASP A 42 4.14 -13.53 12.57
CA ASP A 42 4.48 -12.33 13.35
C ASP A 42 4.69 -12.66 14.84
N ARG A 43 3.83 -13.53 15.42
CA ARG A 43 3.95 -14.01 16.81
C ARG A 43 5.23 -14.83 17.06
N LEU A 44 5.60 -15.71 16.11
CA LEU A 44 6.86 -16.46 16.17
C LEU A 44 8.08 -15.55 16.22
N LEU A 45 8.12 -14.51 15.37
CA LEU A 45 9.22 -13.56 15.32
C LEU A 45 9.30 -12.68 16.58
N ALA A 46 8.17 -12.45 17.25
CA ALA A 46 8.11 -11.72 18.53
C ALA A 46 8.63 -12.52 19.74
N ARG A 47 9.02 -13.80 19.57
CA ARG A 47 9.48 -14.72 20.63
C ARG A 47 8.45 -14.94 21.76
N ASP A 48 7.20 -14.95 21.44
CA ASP A 48 6.11 -15.27 22.38
C ASP A 48 6.07 -16.80 22.55
N VAL A 49 6.87 -17.32 23.47
CA VAL A 49 7.35 -18.72 23.54
C VAL A 49 6.26 -19.73 23.90
N GLY A 50 5.09 -19.28 24.41
CA GLY A 50 3.99 -20.18 24.79
C GLY A 50 3.20 -20.80 23.63
N THR A 51 3.45 -20.37 22.40
CA THR A 51 2.67 -20.75 21.21
C THR A 51 3.45 -21.63 20.22
N TYR A 52 4.69 -21.98 20.48
CA TYR A 52 5.57 -22.64 19.49
C TYR A 52 5.09 -24.03 19.06
N GLU A 53 4.64 -24.88 20.00
CA GLU A 53 4.14 -26.23 19.67
C GLU A 53 2.79 -26.19 18.96
N LEU A 54 1.92 -25.24 19.33
CA LEU A 54 0.65 -24.98 18.66
C LEU A 54 0.88 -24.46 17.24
N LEU A 55 1.82 -23.55 17.09
CA LEU A 55 2.23 -22.93 15.80
C LEU A 55 2.81 -23.97 14.83
N ARG A 56 3.60 -24.90 15.30
CA ARG A 56 4.14 -25.98 14.48
C ARG A 56 3.04 -26.89 13.95
N SER A 57 2.07 -27.25 14.79
CA SER A 57 0.92 -28.06 14.39
C SER A 57 0.05 -27.36 13.34
N ILE A 58 -0.14 -26.03 13.47
CA ILE A 58 -0.93 -25.22 12.54
C ILE A 58 -0.19 -25.04 11.21
N THR A 59 1.12 -24.74 11.21
CA THR A 59 1.89 -24.58 9.97
C THR A 59 2.07 -25.89 9.20
N GLU A 60 2.17 -27.01 9.89
CA GLU A 60 2.17 -28.33 9.27
C GLU A 60 0.79 -28.69 8.68
N SER A 61 -0.30 -28.22 9.31
CA SER A 61 -1.69 -28.45 8.84
C SER A 61 -2.11 -27.58 7.66
N ILE A 62 -1.59 -26.36 7.54
CA ILE A 62 -1.92 -25.42 6.44
C ILE A 62 -1.32 -25.88 5.09
N ASN A 63 -0.25 -26.68 5.10
CA ASN A 63 0.34 -27.24 3.88
C ASN A 63 -0.35 -28.54 3.39
N VAL A 64 -1.35 -29.04 4.13
CA VAL A 64 -2.21 -30.17 3.74
C VAL A 64 -3.55 -29.58 3.33
N GLU A 65 -4.16 -30.07 2.24
CA GLU A 65 -5.56 -29.72 1.87
C GLU A 65 -6.47 -29.94 3.08
N LEU A 66 -6.79 -28.84 3.79
CA LEU A 66 -7.60 -28.87 5.00
C LEU A 66 -9.04 -29.28 4.65
N ARG A 67 -9.54 -30.35 5.24
CA ARG A 67 -10.96 -30.68 5.22
C ARG A 67 -11.71 -29.78 6.20
N GLY A 68 -12.95 -29.40 5.90
CA GLY A 68 -13.71 -28.40 6.66
C GLY A 68 -13.72 -28.59 8.20
N GLN A 69 -13.71 -29.84 8.72
CA GLN A 69 -13.65 -30.12 10.17
C GLN A 69 -12.30 -29.68 10.81
N ASP A 70 -11.22 -29.75 10.06
CA ASP A 70 -9.88 -29.34 10.55
C ASP A 70 -9.79 -27.82 10.68
N VAL A 71 -10.45 -27.07 9.78
CA VAL A 71 -10.51 -25.59 9.80
C VAL A 71 -11.27 -25.09 11.03
N HIS A 72 -12.44 -25.65 11.33
CA HIS A 72 -13.24 -25.29 12.50
C HIS A 72 -12.43 -25.46 13.79
N ARG A 73 -11.78 -26.60 13.95
CA ARG A 73 -10.94 -26.87 15.11
C ARG A 73 -9.74 -25.91 15.25
N LEU A 74 -9.12 -25.56 14.12
CA LEU A 74 -8.00 -24.61 14.12
C LEU A 74 -8.44 -23.20 14.53
N VAL A 75 -9.58 -22.73 14.02
CA VAL A 75 -10.16 -21.44 14.40
C VAL A 75 -10.53 -21.44 15.90
N GLU A 76 -11.21 -22.47 16.41
CA GLU A 76 -11.57 -22.60 17.82
C GLU A 76 -10.33 -22.58 18.74
N VAL A 77 -9.28 -23.35 18.40
CA VAL A 77 -8.04 -23.36 19.17
C VAL A 77 -7.33 -21.99 19.11
N GLY A 78 -7.33 -21.35 17.93
CA GLY A 78 -6.75 -20.02 17.76
C GLY A 78 -7.47 -18.95 18.59
N VAL A 79 -8.82 -18.98 18.60
CA VAL A 79 -9.65 -18.07 19.41
C VAL A 79 -9.51 -18.37 20.90
N GLY A 80 -9.46 -19.65 21.29
CA GLY A 80 -9.23 -20.07 22.69
C GLY A 80 -7.91 -19.52 23.25
N ALA A 81 -6.86 -19.43 22.43
CA ALA A 81 -5.57 -18.85 22.83
C ALA A 81 -5.60 -17.32 23.08
N LEU A 82 -6.67 -16.64 22.67
CA LEU A 82 -6.89 -15.21 22.88
C LEU A 82 -7.77 -14.91 24.10
N ALA A 83 -8.23 -15.93 24.83
CA ALA A 83 -9.07 -15.76 26.01
C ALA A 83 -8.42 -14.82 27.06
N GLY A 84 -9.24 -13.89 27.57
CA GLY A 84 -8.81 -12.90 28.57
C GLY A 84 -8.02 -11.71 28.04
N GLN A 85 -7.73 -11.65 26.74
CA GLN A 85 -7.11 -10.46 26.14
C GLN A 85 -8.16 -9.38 25.88
N ALA A 86 -7.76 -8.11 25.97
CA ALA A 86 -8.66 -7.00 25.69
C ALA A 86 -8.95 -6.90 24.17
N VAL A 87 -10.20 -6.67 23.82
CA VAL A 87 -10.63 -6.51 22.42
C VAL A 87 -9.81 -5.42 21.72
N ALA A 88 -9.60 -4.27 22.39
CA ALA A 88 -8.81 -3.16 21.86
C ALA A 88 -7.34 -3.54 21.54
N ASP A 89 -6.72 -4.39 22.36
CA ASP A 89 -5.34 -4.85 22.13
C ASP A 89 -5.26 -5.75 20.87
N ILE A 90 -6.29 -6.58 20.67
CA ILE A 90 -6.39 -7.45 19.49
C ILE A 90 -6.67 -6.64 18.22
N GLU A 91 -7.52 -5.61 18.29
CA GLU A 91 -7.75 -4.68 17.17
C GLU A 91 -6.47 -3.94 16.80
N GLU A 92 -5.74 -3.38 17.78
CA GLU A 92 -4.45 -2.73 17.52
C GLU A 92 -3.42 -3.69 16.94
N MET A 93 -3.41 -4.94 17.42
CA MET A 93 -2.57 -5.99 16.85
C MET A 93 -2.94 -6.28 15.40
N GLY A 94 -4.24 -6.35 15.07
CA GLY A 94 -4.73 -6.52 13.70
C GLY A 94 -4.24 -5.41 12.76
N GLU A 95 -4.34 -4.15 13.20
CA GLU A 95 -3.81 -3.03 12.43
C GLU A 95 -2.28 -3.09 12.24
N ARG A 96 -1.53 -3.49 13.27
CA ARG A 96 -0.08 -3.68 13.16
C ARG A 96 0.27 -4.80 12.19
N LEU A 97 -0.46 -5.92 12.27
CA LEU A 97 -0.30 -7.07 11.38
C LEU A 97 -0.59 -6.68 9.92
N PHE A 98 -1.69 -5.97 9.70
CA PHE A 98 -2.04 -5.45 8.39
C PHE A 98 -0.89 -4.61 7.81
N ARG A 99 -0.43 -3.58 8.52
CA ARG A 99 0.63 -2.69 8.04
C ARG A 99 1.97 -3.40 7.81
N LYS A 100 2.31 -4.42 8.62
CA LYS A 100 3.60 -5.12 8.51
C LYS A 100 3.61 -6.24 7.48
N ARG A 101 2.47 -6.89 7.24
CA ARG A 101 2.42 -8.15 6.48
C ARG A 101 1.31 -8.15 5.41
N ILE A 102 0.04 -8.02 5.85
CA ILE A 102 -1.12 -8.26 4.97
C ILE A 102 -1.17 -7.24 3.84
N ALA A 103 -0.85 -5.98 4.11
CA ALA A 103 -0.87 -4.92 3.10
C ALA A 103 -0.05 -5.23 1.84
N THR A 104 1.08 -5.92 2.01
CA THR A 104 1.95 -6.34 0.89
C THR A 104 1.51 -7.63 0.21
N MET A 105 0.51 -8.31 0.78
CA MET A 105 -0.09 -9.52 0.20
C MET A 105 -1.30 -9.20 -0.68
N ILE A 106 -1.88 -7.99 -0.59
CA ILE A 106 -3.03 -7.59 -1.41
C ILE A 106 -2.62 -7.62 -2.89
N PHE A 107 -3.39 -8.36 -3.70
CA PHE A 107 -3.21 -8.35 -5.14
C PHE A 107 -3.54 -6.97 -5.71
N PRO A 108 -2.64 -6.32 -6.47
CA PRO A 108 -2.92 -5.02 -7.10
C PRO A 108 -4.17 -5.07 -7.98
N GLU A 109 -4.34 -6.15 -8.75
CA GLU A 109 -5.49 -6.35 -9.61
C GLU A 109 -6.80 -6.55 -8.84
N ALA A 110 -6.77 -7.19 -7.66
CA ALA A 110 -7.96 -7.31 -6.80
C ALA A 110 -8.41 -5.92 -6.32
N ARG A 111 -7.47 -5.02 -6.01
CA ARG A 111 -7.78 -3.62 -5.69
C ARG A 111 -8.47 -2.91 -6.85
N LEU A 112 -7.95 -3.06 -8.08
CA LEU A 112 -8.56 -2.48 -9.27
C LEU A 112 -9.99 -3.00 -9.51
N LEU A 113 -10.22 -4.28 -9.23
CA LEU A 113 -11.54 -4.91 -9.37
C LEU A 113 -12.54 -4.38 -8.32
N VAL A 114 -12.12 -4.26 -7.06
CA VAL A 114 -12.91 -3.62 -6.00
C VAL A 114 -13.26 -2.18 -6.37
N ASP A 115 -12.28 -1.41 -6.87
CA ASP A 115 -12.51 -0.03 -7.31
C ASP A 115 -13.46 0.06 -8.51
N ALA A 116 -13.43 -0.91 -9.43
CA ALA A 116 -14.38 -0.96 -10.56
C ALA A 116 -15.83 -1.13 -10.06
N HIS A 117 -16.08 -2.05 -9.13
CA HIS A 117 -17.39 -2.21 -8.50
C HIS A 117 -17.85 -0.94 -7.77
N LYS A 118 -16.94 -0.30 -7.02
CA LYS A 118 -17.25 0.97 -6.33
C LYS A 118 -17.60 2.09 -7.30
N ARG A 119 -16.92 2.20 -8.44
CA ARG A 119 -17.27 3.19 -9.49
C ARG A 119 -18.66 2.95 -10.07
N ARG A 120 -19.12 1.70 -10.14
CA ARG A 120 -20.48 1.35 -10.56
C ARG A 120 -21.54 1.54 -9.47
N GLY A 121 -21.11 1.92 -8.24
CA GLY A 121 -22.03 2.08 -7.10
C GLY A 121 -22.57 0.75 -6.54
N HIS A 122 -21.89 -0.37 -6.82
CA HIS A 122 -22.23 -1.68 -6.28
C HIS A 122 -21.97 -1.74 -4.77
N THR A 123 -22.74 -2.53 -4.05
CA THR A 123 -22.48 -2.85 -2.65
C THR A 123 -21.34 -3.85 -2.57
N VAL A 124 -20.15 -3.39 -2.14
CA VAL A 124 -18.97 -4.26 -2.05
C VAL A 124 -18.89 -4.86 -0.65
N VAL A 125 -18.74 -6.18 -0.60
CA VAL A 125 -18.77 -6.97 0.64
C VAL A 125 -17.56 -7.90 0.68
N MET A 126 -16.84 -7.91 1.79
CA MET A 126 -15.84 -8.95 2.09
C MET A 126 -16.54 -10.09 2.82
N ALA A 127 -16.43 -11.31 2.33
CA ALA A 127 -17.04 -12.51 2.93
C ALA A 127 -15.95 -13.55 3.21
N SER A 128 -15.52 -13.72 4.47
CA SER A 128 -14.34 -14.50 4.83
C SER A 128 -14.53 -15.34 6.09
N SER A 129 -13.87 -16.48 6.14
CA SER A 129 -13.74 -17.28 7.37
C SER A 129 -12.77 -16.69 8.38
N ALA A 130 -11.94 -15.70 7.99
CA ALA A 130 -11.00 -15.04 8.86
C ALA A 130 -11.68 -14.29 10.02
N LEU A 131 -10.93 -14.04 11.09
CA LEU A 131 -11.44 -13.34 12.27
C LEU A 131 -11.50 -11.82 12.04
N THR A 132 -12.36 -11.14 12.76
CA THR A 132 -12.59 -9.68 12.65
C THR A 132 -11.29 -8.88 12.62
N PHE A 133 -10.34 -9.14 13.54
CA PHE A 133 -9.09 -8.38 13.59
C PHE A 133 -8.17 -8.58 12.37
N GLN A 134 -8.36 -9.66 11.60
CA GLN A 134 -7.60 -9.94 10.39
C GLN A 134 -8.17 -9.20 9.18
N THR A 135 -9.49 -8.99 9.15
CA THR A 135 -10.22 -8.44 8.00
C THR A 135 -10.44 -6.93 8.06
N THR A 136 -10.67 -6.37 9.27
CA THR A 136 -11.09 -4.97 9.45
C THR A 136 -10.15 -3.96 8.79
N ALA A 137 -8.85 -4.07 9.05
CA ALA A 137 -7.88 -3.13 8.51
C ALA A 137 -7.71 -3.27 6.97
N ALA A 138 -7.84 -4.48 6.44
CA ALA A 138 -7.79 -4.74 5.00
C ALA A 138 -9.04 -4.21 4.30
N ALA A 139 -10.22 -4.44 4.86
CA ALA A 139 -11.49 -3.91 4.34
C ALA A 139 -11.46 -2.38 4.32
N ALA A 140 -11.03 -1.74 5.42
CA ALA A 140 -10.88 -0.30 5.50
C ALA A 140 -9.90 0.25 4.44
N ASP A 141 -8.78 -0.44 4.18
CA ASP A 141 -7.80 -0.04 3.17
C ASP A 141 -8.33 -0.20 1.75
N LEU A 142 -9.06 -1.27 1.46
CA LEU A 142 -9.73 -1.48 0.18
C LEU A 142 -10.98 -0.60 0.01
N GLY A 143 -11.44 0.06 1.08
CA GLY A 143 -12.66 0.86 1.09
C GLY A 143 -13.91 0.00 0.93
N ILE A 144 -13.90 -1.19 1.53
CA ILE A 144 -15.04 -2.11 1.63
C ILE A 144 -15.75 -1.82 2.94
N ASP A 145 -17.02 -1.41 2.87
CA ASP A 145 -17.78 -0.96 4.04
C ASP A 145 -18.47 -2.12 4.78
N HIS A 146 -18.68 -3.26 4.10
CA HIS A 146 -19.37 -4.41 4.65
C HIS A 146 -18.47 -5.61 4.76
N VAL A 147 -18.37 -6.20 5.96
CA VAL A 147 -17.53 -7.36 6.23
C VAL A 147 -18.37 -8.45 6.90
N LEU A 148 -18.49 -9.57 6.24
CA LEU A 148 -19.03 -10.82 6.79
C LEU A 148 -17.82 -11.69 7.15
N CYS A 149 -17.57 -11.87 8.44
CA CYS A 149 -16.40 -12.62 8.92
C CYS A 149 -16.76 -13.42 10.19
N THR A 150 -15.83 -14.26 10.63
CA THR A 150 -15.99 -15.00 11.89
C THR A 150 -15.75 -14.05 13.07
N HIS A 151 -16.72 -13.99 13.99
CA HIS A 151 -16.68 -13.14 15.17
C HIS A 151 -16.19 -13.89 16.41
N MET A 152 -15.47 -13.17 17.29
CA MET A 152 -15.06 -13.67 18.57
C MET A 152 -16.00 -13.15 19.65
N GLU A 153 -16.42 -14.01 20.57
CA GLU A 153 -17.24 -13.61 21.70
C GLU A 153 -16.44 -12.75 22.68
N SER A 154 -17.03 -11.67 23.16
CA SER A 154 -16.43 -10.80 24.16
C SER A 154 -17.42 -10.49 25.28
N LYS A 155 -16.88 -10.31 26.51
CA LYS A 155 -17.64 -9.88 27.67
C LYS A 155 -16.82 -8.87 28.44
N ASP A 156 -17.45 -7.75 28.79
CA ASP A 156 -16.82 -6.64 29.54
C ASP A 156 -15.50 -6.13 28.90
N GLY A 157 -15.42 -6.17 27.54
CA GLY A 157 -14.25 -5.73 26.76
C GLY A 157 -13.11 -6.75 26.70
N LEU A 158 -13.29 -7.95 27.23
CA LEU A 158 -12.33 -9.05 27.17
C LEU A 158 -12.88 -10.19 26.30
N LEU A 159 -11.99 -10.85 25.54
CA LEU A 159 -12.35 -12.03 24.77
C LEU A 159 -12.59 -13.22 25.70
N THR A 160 -13.68 -13.96 25.45
CA THR A 160 -14.02 -15.15 26.25
C THR A 160 -13.24 -16.39 25.81
N GLY A 161 -12.68 -16.38 24.60
CA GLY A 161 -12.03 -17.53 23.98
C GLY A 161 -13.02 -18.41 23.17
N PHE A 162 -14.25 -17.94 22.99
CA PHE A 162 -15.26 -18.61 22.18
C PHE A 162 -15.58 -17.79 20.93
N ILE A 163 -16.21 -18.44 19.96
CA ILE A 163 -16.69 -17.85 18.71
C ILE A 163 -18.13 -17.41 18.92
N ASP A 164 -18.48 -16.22 18.44
CA ASP A 164 -19.85 -15.69 18.41
C ASP A 164 -20.46 -15.97 17.05
N GLY A 165 -21.40 -16.91 17.00
CA GLY A 165 -22.05 -17.36 15.78
C GLY A 165 -21.29 -18.43 14.99
N PRO A 166 -21.57 -18.61 13.69
CA PRO A 166 -20.93 -19.61 12.85
C PRO A 166 -19.54 -19.17 12.37
N ILE A 167 -18.63 -20.14 12.17
CA ILE A 167 -17.43 -19.94 11.35
C ILE A 167 -17.87 -19.86 9.89
N LEU A 168 -17.54 -18.75 9.21
CA LEU A 168 -17.99 -18.51 7.82
C LEU A 168 -17.17 -19.31 6.80
N TRP A 169 -17.33 -20.62 6.82
CA TRP A 169 -16.69 -21.58 5.94
C TRP A 169 -17.73 -22.40 5.15
N GLY A 170 -17.51 -22.60 3.86
CA GLY A 170 -18.38 -23.41 3.02
C GLY A 170 -19.83 -22.88 3.00
N GLU A 171 -20.81 -23.75 3.31
CA GLU A 171 -22.24 -23.39 3.30
C GLU A 171 -22.58 -22.26 4.28
N ALA A 172 -21.90 -22.14 5.42
CA ALA A 172 -22.15 -21.05 6.36
C ALA A 172 -21.84 -19.67 5.74
N LYS A 173 -20.80 -19.58 4.89
CA LYS A 173 -20.51 -18.36 4.11
C LYS A 173 -21.64 -18.06 3.11
N ALA A 174 -22.12 -19.06 2.41
CA ALA A 174 -23.24 -18.92 1.46
C ALA A 174 -24.54 -18.45 2.15
N VAL A 175 -24.84 -18.98 3.34
CA VAL A 175 -25.98 -18.54 4.16
C VAL A 175 -25.83 -17.07 4.54
N ALA A 176 -24.68 -16.67 5.07
CA ALA A 176 -24.42 -15.29 5.48
C ALA A 176 -24.55 -14.29 4.30
N VAL A 177 -24.10 -14.67 3.10
CA VAL A 177 -24.27 -13.85 1.89
C VAL A 177 -25.74 -13.71 1.51
N ARG A 178 -26.51 -14.79 1.52
CA ARG A 178 -27.95 -14.75 1.24
C ARG A 178 -28.72 -13.88 2.25
N GLU A 179 -28.42 -14.02 3.53
CA GLU A 179 -29.04 -13.22 4.60
C GLU A 179 -28.70 -11.73 4.45
N PHE A 180 -27.42 -11.42 4.21
CA PHE A 180 -26.98 -10.04 3.96
C PHE A 180 -27.68 -9.45 2.73
N ALA A 181 -27.75 -10.19 1.63
CA ALA A 181 -28.41 -9.75 0.40
C ALA A 181 -29.90 -9.48 0.62
N ALA A 182 -30.61 -10.39 1.30
CA ALA A 182 -32.03 -10.22 1.63
C ALA A 182 -32.28 -8.99 2.52
N GLY A 183 -31.42 -8.78 3.53
CA GLY A 183 -31.52 -7.63 4.45
C GLY A 183 -31.21 -6.27 3.82
N ASN A 184 -30.45 -6.24 2.70
CA ASN A 184 -30.01 -5.02 2.03
C ASN A 184 -30.64 -4.82 0.64
N GLY A 185 -31.59 -5.66 0.23
CA GLY A 185 -32.27 -5.55 -1.06
C GLY A 185 -31.34 -5.77 -2.27
N ILE A 186 -30.36 -6.66 -2.11
CA ILE A 186 -29.39 -7.01 -3.16
C ILE A 186 -29.98 -8.11 -4.05
N ASP A 187 -29.91 -7.91 -5.36
CA ASP A 187 -30.25 -8.87 -6.39
C ASP A 187 -29.05 -9.80 -6.64
N LEU A 188 -29.12 -11.01 -6.10
CA LEU A 188 -28.04 -11.99 -6.23
C LEU A 188 -27.86 -12.48 -7.68
N ASP A 189 -28.92 -12.53 -8.49
CA ASP A 189 -28.82 -12.97 -9.89
C ASP A 189 -28.02 -11.97 -10.75
N ALA A 190 -28.07 -10.67 -10.41
CA ALA A 190 -27.26 -9.63 -11.03
C ALA A 190 -25.89 -9.43 -10.38
N SER A 191 -25.65 -10.06 -9.23
CA SER A 191 -24.45 -9.83 -8.38
C SER A 191 -23.26 -10.70 -8.77
N PHE A 192 -22.10 -10.32 -8.23
CA PHE A 192 -20.80 -10.95 -8.48
C PHE A 192 -20.24 -11.57 -7.19
N ALA A 193 -19.55 -12.71 -7.32
CA ALA A 193 -18.80 -13.31 -6.23
C ALA A 193 -17.44 -13.80 -6.69
N TYR A 194 -16.44 -13.61 -5.83
CA TYR A 194 -15.02 -13.87 -6.08
C TYR A 194 -14.45 -14.77 -4.99
N GLY A 195 -13.87 -15.91 -5.35
CA GLY A 195 -13.31 -16.90 -4.42
C GLY A 195 -12.22 -17.72 -5.08
N ASN A 196 -11.43 -18.47 -4.28
CA ASN A 196 -10.32 -19.25 -4.79
C ASN A 196 -10.29 -20.72 -4.34
N GLY A 197 -10.96 -21.08 -3.25
CA GLY A 197 -10.94 -22.41 -2.68
C GLY A 197 -12.15 -23.25 -3.04
N ALA A 198 -12.05 -24.58 -2.91
CA ALA A 198 -13.19 -25.50 -3.11
C ALA A 198 -14.32 -25.24 -2.11
N GLU A 199 -14.00 -24.73 -0.93
CA GLU A 199 -14.94 -24.29 0.10
C GLU A 199 -15.82 -23.12 -0.33
N ASP A 200 -15.37 -22.33 -1.32
CA ASP A 200 -16.11 -21.19 -1.85
C ASP A 200 -17.20 -21.60 -2.85
N LEU A 201 -17.26 -22.87 -3.25
CA LEU A 201 -18.19 -23.34 -4.27
C LEU A 201 -19.64 -22.97 -3.94
N ALA A 202 -20.10 -23.32 -2.73
CA ALA A 202 -21.48 -23.04 -2.29
C ALA A 202 -21.78 -21.53 -2.26
N TYR A 203 -20.81 -20.73 -1.87
CA TYR A 203 -20.89 -19.27 -1.85
C TYR A 203 -20.92 -18.68 -3.27
N LEU A 204 -20.07 -19.15 -4.19
CA LEU A 204 -20.05 -18.71 -5.58
C LEU A 204 -21.34 -19.06 -6.31
N GLU A 205 -21.98 -20.18 -5.97
CA GLU A 205 -23.28 -20.60 -6.52
C GLU A 205 -24.46 -19.73 -6.06
N THR A 206 -24.26 -18.80 -5.09
CA THR A 206 -25.34 -17.91 -4.63
C THR A 206 -25.62 -16.77 -5.60
N VAL A 207 -24.72 -16.46 -6.53
CA VAL A 207 -24.80 -15.30 -7.41
C VAL A 207 -24.88 -15.67 -8.88
N GLY A 208 -25.43 -14.77 -9.70
CA GLY A 208 -25.50 -14.97 -11.16
C GLY A 208 -24.17 -14.80 -11.88
N ASN A 209 -23.18 -14.12 -11.27
CA ASN A 209 -21.86 -13.88 -11.88
C ASN A 209 -20.72 -14.40 -10.99
N PRO A 210 -20.55 -15.73 -10.81
CA PRO A 210 -19.41 -16.29 -10.10
C PRO A 210 -18.12 -16.08 -10.91
N ARG A 211 -17.04 -15.65 -10.25
CA ARG A 211 -15.73 -15.33 -10.86
C ARG A 211 -14.59 -15.88 -9.99
N PRO A 212 -14.22 -17.16 -10.14
CA PRO A 212 -13.09 -17.73 -9.45
C PRO A 212 -11.78 -16.99 -9.80
N LEU A 213 -11.05 -16.53 -8.76
CA LEU A 213 -9.76 -15.88 -8.87
C LEU A 213 -8.65 -16.80 -8.36
N ASN A 214 -7.61 -17.05 -9.16
CA ASN A 214 -6.53 -17.98 -8.80
C ASN A 214 -7.01 -19.33 -8.24
N PRO A 215 -8.05 -20.00 -8.82
CA PRO A 215 -8.68 -21.12 -8.18
C PRO A 215 -7.73 -22.29 -7.95
N ALA A 216 -7.83 -22.88 -6.76
CA ALA A 216 -7.25 -24.19 -6.46
C ALA A 216 -7.87 -25.29 -7.35
N ASP A 217 -7.23 -26.44 -7.42
CA ASP A 217 -7.59 -27.48 -8.40
C ASP A 217 -9.06 -27.93 -8.27
N GLY A 218 -9.57 -28.06 -7.05
CA GLY A 218 -10.98 -28.44 -6.82
C GLY A 218 -11.98 -27.41 -7.34
N LEU A 219 -11.77 -26.13 -7.07
CA LEU A 219 -12.62 -25.06 -7.58
C LEU A 219 -12.45 -24.87 -9.10
N ARG A 220 -11.23 -25.07 -9.61
CA ARG A 220 -10.96 -24.99 -11.05
C ARG A 220 -11.78 -26.04 -11.83
N ALA A 221 -11.76 -27.28 -11.38
CA ALA A 221 -12.57 -28.34 -11.98
C ALA A 221 -14.06 -28.03 -11.95
N ALA A 222 -14.57 -27.54 -10.81
CA ALA A 222 -15.96 -27.12 -10.67
C ALA A 222 -16.32 -25.92 -11.57
N ALA A 223 -15.41 -24.98 -11.76
CA ALA A 223 -15.61 -23.84 -12.65
C ALA A 223 -15.62 -24.25 -14.14
N GLU A 224 -14.76 -25.18 -14.53
CA GLU A 224 -14.75 -25.75 -15.88
C GLU A 224 -16.05 -26.52 -16.19
N GLU A 225 -16.57 -27.31 -15.22
CA GLU A 225 -17.84 -28.02 -15.37
C GLU A 225 -19.05 -27.09 -15.55
N ARG A 226 -18.98 -25.88 -14.97
CA ARG A 226 -20.07 -24.88 -14.97
C ARG A 226 -19.86 -23.75 -15.97
N ASP A 227 -18.84 -23.81 -16.79
CA ASP A 227 -18.44 -22.75 -17.73
C ASP A 227 -18.22 -21.38 -17.05
N TRP A 228 -17.74 -21.36 -15.79
CA TRP A 228 -17.46 -20.11 -15.09
C TRP A 228 -16.16 -19.47 -15.59
N PRO A 229 -16.16 -18.15 -15.88
CA PRO A 229 -14.95 -17.45 -16.24
C PRO A 229 -13.96 -17.40 -15.08
N VAL A 230 -12.75 -17.94 -15.30
CA VAL A 230 -11.67 -17.96 -14.33
C VAL A 230 -10.64 -16.88 -14.68
N ALA A 231 -10.18 -16.11 -13.70
CA ALA A 231 -9.06 -15.20 -13.88
C ALA A 231 -7.86 -15.53 -12.99
N ARG A 232 -6.68 -15.11 -13.44
CA ARG A 232 -5.45 -15.22 -12.65
C ARG A 232 -4.93 -13.83 -12.33
N LEU A 233 -4.68 -13.59 -11.07
CA LEU A 233 -4.02 -12.40 -10.56
C LEU A 233 -2.52 -12.67 -10.45
N SER A 234 -1.72 -11.66 -10.69
CA SER A 234 -0.27 -11.73 -10.53
C SER A 234 0.09 -11.67 -9.06
N LYS A 235 0.93 -12.58 -8.62
CA LYS A 235 1.38 -12.55 -7.21
C LYS A 235 2.07 -11.23 -6.89
N PRO A 236 1.70 -10.58 -5.77
CA PRO A 236 2.41 -9.41 -5.32
C PRO A 236 3.86 -9.79 -5.03
N GLN A 237 4.79 -9.11 -5.62
CA GLN A 237 6.25 -9.27 -5.42
C GLN A 237 6.78 -10.70 -5.24
N GLN A 238 7.16 -11.32 -6.32
CA GLN A 238 8.03 -12.52 -6.26
C GLN A 238 9.50 -12.10 -6.20
N VAL A 239 10.20 -12.46 -5.12
CA VAL A 239 11.66 -12.32 -5.04
C VAL A 239 12.30 -13.43 -5.89
N THR A 240 12.39 -13.22 -7.19
CA THR A 240 13.08 -14.11 -8.11
C THR A 240 14.60 -13.87 -8.08
N PRO A 241 15.43 -14.80 -8.52
CA PRO A 241 16.88 -14.57 -8.67
C PRO A 241 17.19 -13.33 -9.53
N GLU A 242 16.38 -13.04 -10.55
CA GLU A 242 16.51 -11.85 -11.37
C GLU A 242 16.28 -10.57 -10.57
N VAL A 243 15.24 -10.51 -9.75
CA VAL A 243 14.94 -9.38 -8.86
C VAL A 243 16.08 -9.15 -7.88
N VAL A 244 16.68 -10.20 -7.33
CA VAL A 244 17.84 -10.12 -6.43
C VAL A 244 19.05 -9.50 -7.15
N VAL A 245 19.38 -10.01 -8.34
CA VAL A 245 20.53 -9.53 -9.15
C VAL A 245 20.31 -8.07 -9.57
N ARG A 246 19.12 -7.71 -10.06
CA ARG A 246 18.78 -6.33 -10.46
C ARG A 246 18.83 -5.38 -9.27
N SER A 247 18.34 -5.80 -8.12
CA SER A 247 18.40 -4.98 -6.90
C SER A 247 19.85 -4.75 -6.45
N ALA A 248 20.69 -5.79 -6.47
CA ALA A 248 22.11 -5.66 -6.16
C ALA A 248 22.80 -4.70 -7.14
N ALA A 249 22.50 -4.81 -8.45
CA ALA A 249 23.02 -3.90 -9.46
C ALA A 249 22.52 -2.44 -9.25
N ALA A 250 21.27 -2.26 -8.81
CA ALA A 250 20.73 -0.95 -8.48
C ALA A 250 21.47 -0.29 -7.31
N TYR A 251 21.72 -1.03 -6.24
CA TYR A 251 22.52 -0.52 -5.11
C TYR A 251 23.98 -0.25 -5.49
N ALA A 252 24.58 -1.08 -6.36
CA ALA A 252 25.90 -0.84 -6.91
C ALA A 252 25.91 0.44 -7.77
N GLY A 253 24.87 0.69 -8.57
CA GLY A 253 24.70 1.92 -9.35
C GLY A 253 24.63 3.17 -8.46
N MET A 254 23.88 3.09 -7.35
CA MET A 254 23.85 4.16 -6.35
C MET A 254 25.24 4.39 -5.73
N GLY A 255 25.98 3.32 -5.43
CA GLY A 255 27.35 3.37 -4.94
C GLY A 255 28.31 4.01 -5.94
N ALA A 256 28.19 3.68 -7.24
CA ALA A 256 28.97 4.28 -8.31
C ALA A 256 28.69 5.80 -8.43
N GLY A 257 27.41 6.20 -8.34
CA GLY A 257 27.02 7.62 -8.27
C GLY A 257 27.65 8.35 -7.09
N LEU A 258 27.69 7.71 -5.90
CA LEU A 258 28.33 8.27 -4.72
C LEU A 258 29.84 8.47 -4.92
N VAL A 259 30.55 7.45 -5.44
CA VAL A 259 32.01 7.55 -5.71
C VAL A 259 32.29 8.65 -6.72
N THR A 260 31.52 8.71 -7.81
CA THR A 260 31.62 9.76 -8.83
C THR A 260 31.35 11.15 -8.24
N GLY A 261 30.29 11.28 -7.45
CA GLY A 261 29.93 12.53 -6.79
C GLY A 261 30.99 13.01 -5.82
N LEU A 262 31.53 12.12 -4.98
CA LEU A 262 32.63 12.47 -4.07
C LEU A 262 33.88 12.86 -4.83
N GLY A 263 34.26 12.15 -5.90
CA GLY A 263 35.40 12.48 -6.75
C GLY A 263 35.28 13.88 -7.36
N LEU A 264 34.13 14.18 -7.98
CA LEU A 264 33.87 15.50 -8.57
C LEU A 264 33.76 16.61 -7.50
N GLY A 265 33.14 16.28 -6.36
CA GLY A 265 33.03 17.19 -5.22
C GLY A 265 34.40 17.58 -4.65
N LEU A 266 35.33 16.63 -4.56
CA LEU A 266 36.73 16.89 -4.16
C LEU A 266 37.47 17.76 -5.19
N LEU A 267 37.37 17.46 -6.48
CA LEU A 267 37.97 18.22 -7.57
C LEU A 267 37.47 19.68 -7.57
N ASN A 268 36.17 19.87 -7.40
CA ASN A 268 35.53 21.19 -7.39
C ASN A 268 35.55 21.87 -6.01
N ARG A 269 36.06 21.21 -4.98
CA ARG A 269 35.97 21.64 -3.57
C ARG A 269 34.54 22.01 -3.16
N SER A 270 33.57 21.29 -3.66
CA SER A 270 32.14 21.57 -3.50
C SER A 270 31.38 20.34 -2.98
N ARG A 271 30.94 20.41 -1.73
CA ARG A 271 30.06 19.43 -1.11
C ARG A 271 28.73 19.33 -1.87
N ARG A 272 28.26 20.47 -2.40
CA ARG A 272 27.03 20.53 -3.20
C ARG A 272 27.16 19.73 -4.48
N THR A 273 28.24 19.88 -5.24
CA THR A 273 28.52 19.04 -6.42
C THR A 273 28.55 17.57 -6.06
N ALA A 274 29.17 17.21 -4.93
CA ALA A 274 29.20 15.80 -4.49
C ALA A 274 27.81 15.20 -4.33
N ILE A 275 26.90 15.87 -3.63
CA ILE A 275 25.55 15.34 -3.38
C ILE A 275 24.64 15.39 -4.61
N GLU A 276 24.72 16.45 -5.43
CA GLU A 276 23.91 16.59 -6.64
C GLU A 276 24.24 15.51 -7.68
N VAL A 277 25.53 15.22 -7.89
CA VAL A 277 25.94 14.12 -8.76
C VAL A 277 25.55 12.76 -8.18
N THR A 278 25.73 12.56 -6.86
CA THR A 278 25.29 11.35 -6.19
C THR A 278 23.79 11.15 -6.36
N ALA A 279 22.98 12.17 -6.12
CA ALA A 279 21.52 12.09 -6.22
C ALA A 279 21.05 11.87 -7.66
N SER A 280 21.56 12.63 -8.63
CA SER A 280 21.11 12.52 -10.02
C SER A 280 21.64 11.27 -10.69
N VAL A 281 22.95 11.12 -10.80
CA VAL A 281 23.60 10.00 -11.53
C VAL A 281 23.38 8.68 -10.80
N GLY A 282 23.53 8.65 -9.46
CA GLY A 282 23.31 7.44 -8.68
C GLY A 282 21.87 6.93 -8.78
N SER A 283 20.90 7.84 -8.71
CA SER A 283 19.49 7.47 -8.85
C SER A 283 19.13 6.98 -10.25
N GLU A 284 19.63 7.64 -11.31
CA GLU A 284 19.40 7.18 -12.69
C GLU A 284 20.03 5.81 -12.95
N LEU A 285 21.26 5.58 -12.49
CA LEU A 285 21.90 4.27 -12.59
C LEU A 285 21.16 3.18 -11.81
N ALA A 286 20.65 3.52 -10.62
CA ALA A 286 19.90 2.59 -9.79
C ALA A 286 18.57 2.18 -10.45
N LEU A 287 17.80 3.14 -10.97
CA LEU A 287 16.53 2.87 -11.65
C LEU A 287 16.76 2.06 -12.93
N ALA A 288 17.76 2.44 -13.74
CA ALA A 288 18.10 1.71 -14.96
C ALA A 288 18.53 0.27 -14.67
N ALA A 289 19.40 0.04 -13.67
CA ALA A 289 19.86 -1.28 -13.28
C ALA A 289 18.75 -2.16 -12.72
N ALA A 290 17.81 -1.55 -11.97
CA ALA A 290 16.60 -2.24 -11.51
C ALA A 290 15.62 -2.59 -12.64
N GLY A 291 15.77 -2.01 -13.84
CA GLY A 291 14.81 -2.14 -14.94
C GLY A 291 13.52 -1.34 -14.68
N VAL A 292 13.62 -0.22 -13.94
CA VAL A 292 12.51 0.68 -13.67
C VAL A 292 12.51 1.80 -14.71
N THR A 293 11.44 1.88 -15.50
CA THR A 293 11.20 2.98 -16.45
C THR A 293 10.25 3.98 -15.79
N MET A 294 10.63 5.25 -15.75
CA MET A 294 9.84 6.30 -15.13
C MET A 294 9.08 7.11 -16.19
N GLU A 295 7.75 7.14 -16.07
CA GLU A 295 6.87 8.00 -16.84
C GLU A 295 6.48 9.21 -15.98
N VAL A 296 6.82 10.41 -16.43
CA VAL A 296 6.60 11.64 -15.66
C VAL A 296 5.67 12.58 -16.42
N GLN A 297 4.51 12.86 -15.84
CA GLN A 297 3.55 13.86 -16.32
C GLN A 297 3.85 15.20 -15.64
N GLY A 298 3.84 16.32 -16.41
CA GLY A 298 4.07 17.66 -15.85
C GLY A 298 5.51 17.88 -15.37
N ALA A 299 6.50 17.24 -16.01
CA ALA A 299 7.92 17.36 -15.63
C ALA A 299 8.43 18.81 -15.62
N GLU A 300 7.85 19.69 -16.42
CA GLU A 300 8.12 21.13 -16.47
C GLU A 300 7.89 21.83 -15.13
N ASN A 301 6.95 21.37 -14.34
CA ASN A 301 6.63 21.90 -13.01
C ASN A 301 7.75 21.71 -11.99
N LEU A 302 8.68 20.77 -12.22
CA LEU A 302 9.88 20.59 -11.37
C LEU A 302 10.81 21.83 -11.39
N TRP A 303 10.74 22.60 -12.48
CA TRP A 303 11.64 23.74 -12.74
C TRP A 303 10.92 25.08 -12.87
N ALA A 304 9.58 25.08 -12.87
CA ALA A 304 8.78 26.28 -13.08
C ALA A 304 9.03 27.35 -12.01
N GLU A 305 9.12 26.93 -10.75
CA GLU A 305 9.35 27.82 -9.61
C GLU A 305 10.28 27.15 -8.60
N ARG A 306 11.50 27.70 -8.42
CA ARG A 306 12.47 27.28 -7.40
C ARG A 306 13.09 28.49 -6.69
N PRO A 307 13.39 28.38 -5.38
CA PRO A 307 13.21 27.23 -4.51
C PRO A 307 11.74 26.95 -4.20
N ALA A 308 11.41 25.68 -3.98
CA ALA A 308 10.04 25.21 -3.69
C ALA A 308 10.06 24.11 -2.63
N VAL A 309 8.91 23.89 -1.99
CA VAL A 309 8.70 22.68 -1.19
C VAL A 309 8.01 21.63 -2.06
N PHE A 310 8.74 20.60 -2.45
CA PHE A 310 8.20 19.43 -3.16
C PHE A 310 7.58 18.49 -2.15
N VAL A 311 6.25 18.36 -2.16
CA VAL A 311 5.52 17.42 -1.32
C VAL A 311 5.16 16.18 -2.11
N PHE A 312 5.38 15.00 -1.54
CA PHE A 312 5.12 13.72 -2.22
C PHE A 312 4.47 12.71 -1.27
N ASN A 313 3.65 11.81 -1.82
CA ASN A 313 3.13 10.67 -1.08
C ASN A 313 4.22 9.61 -0.91
N HIS A 314 4.33 9.07 0.30
CA HIS A 314 5.46 8.23 0.69
C HIS A 314 5.04 6.77 0.83
N GLN A 315 5.42 5.93 -0.13
CA GLN A 315 5.07 4.51 -0.20
C GLN A 315 6.28 3.58 -0.02
N SER A 316 7.49 4.04 -0.38
CA SER A 316 8.65 3.17 -0.52
C SER A 316 9.95 3.86 -0.10
N GLN A 317 10.99 3.07 0.14
CA GLN A 317 12.36 3.62 0.16
C GLN A 317 12.80 4.05 -1.24
N LEU A 318 12.21 3.48 -2.28
CA LEU A 318 12.45 3.86 -3.67
C LEU A 318 12.12 5.34 -3.94
N ASP A 319 11.22 5.94 -3.15
CA ASP A 319 10.83 7.36 -3.31
C ASP A 319 12.04 8.31 -3.21
N VAL A 320 13.04 7.97 -2.38
CA VAL A 320 14.28 8.78 -2.27
C VAL A 320 15.07 8.74 -3.58
N ILE A 321 15.16 7.58 -4.21
CA ILE A 321 15.83 7.37 -5.51
C ILE A 321 15.04 8.09 -6.61
N ILE A 322 13.70 7.97 -6.60
CA ILE A 322 12.80 8.66 -7.53
C ILE A 322 13.02 10.19 -7.45
N LEU A 323 12.99 10.73 -6.24
CA LEU A 323 13.20 12.18 -6.03
C LEU A 323 14.61 12.62 -6.44
N GLY A 324 15.64 11.82 -6.20
CA GLY A 324 17.00 12.08 -6.67
C GLY A 324 17.08 12.20 -8.19
N ALA A 325 16.43 11.30 -8.92
CA ALA A 325 16.36 11.33 -10.38
C ALA A 325 15.51 12.50 -10.91
N LEU A 326 14.42 12.88 -10.23
CA LEU A 326 13.53 13.97 -10.64
C LEU A 326 14.10 15.35 -10.33
N LEU A 327 14.53 15.60 -9.10
CA LEU A 327 14.91 16.92 -8.62
C LEU A 327 16.36 17.30 -9.00
N ARG A 328 17.23 16.32 -9.17
CA ARG A 328 18.62 16.36 -9.66
C ARG A 328 19.57 17.28 -8.88
N SER A 329 19.23 18.54 -8.69
CA SER A 329 20.07 19.56 -8.06
C SER A 329 19.27 20.51 -7.18
N ASP A 330 19.97 21.25 -6.34
CA ASP A 330 19.42 22.34 -5.52
C ASP A 330 18.29 21.92 -4.61
N PHE A 331 18.38 20.74 -4.01
CA PHE A 331 17.41 20.28 -3.04
C PHE A 331 18.03 19.59 -1.83
N THR A 332 17.26 19.54 -0.76
CA THR A 332 17.51 18.76 0.45
C THR A 332 16.22 18.07 0.90
N GLY A 333 16.27 17.28 1.95
CA GLY A 333 15.11 16.53 2.45
C GLY A 333 14.95 16.62 3.96
N VAL A 334 13.88 15.98 4.45
CA VAL A 334 13.61 15.77 5.86
C VAL A 334 13.61 14.28 6.15
N ALA A 335 14.37 13.86 7.16
CA ALA A 335 14.47 12.47 7.57
C ALA A 335 14.15 12.30 9.05
N LYS A 336 13.88 11.05 9.44
CA LYS A 336 13.63 10.64 10.81
C LYS A 336 14.93 10.73 11.64
N LYS A 337 14.87 11.24 12.88
CA LYS A 337 16.02 11.46 13.77
C LYS A 337 16.88 10.21 13.98
N GLU A 338 16.26 9.03 14.03
CA GLU A 338 16.96 7.75 14.22
C GLU A 338 17.92 7.42 13.07
N LEU A 339 17.62 7.88 11.85
CA LEU A 339 18.51 7.72 10.68
C LEU A 339 19.82 8.50 10.79
N GLN A 340 19.91 9.45 11.72
CA GLN A 340 21.14 10.16 12.02
C GLN A 340 22.25 9.23 12.59
N ARG A 341 21.84 8.07 13.15
CA ARG A 341 22.76 7.06 13.69
C ARG A 341 22.94 5.85 12.78
N ASP A 342 22.24 5.80 11.65
CA ASP A 342 22.38 4.75 10.66
C ASP A 342 23.70 4.87 9.93
N PRO A 343 24.57 3.84 9.92
CA PRO A 343 25.92 3.94 9.35
C PRO A 343 25.94 4.18 7.83
N VAL A 344 24.88 3.84 7.12
CA VAL A 344 24.74 4.04 5.67
C VAL A 344 24.11 5.41 5.37
N PHE A 345 23.04 5.74 6.09
CA PHE A 345 22.26 6.94 5.81
C PHE A 345 22.88 8.21 6.43
N ALA A 346 23.50 8.13 7.61
CA ALA A 346 24.05 9.31 8.30
C ALA A 346 25.10 10.09 7.47
N PRO A 347 26.08 9.44 6.81
CA PRO A 347 27.04 10.15 5.95
C PRO A 347 26.37 10.84 4.76
N LEU A 348 25.40 10.17 4.11
CA LEU A 348 24.64 10.73 2.99
C LEU A 348 23.74 11.88 3.45
N GLY A 349 23.05 11.71 4.58
CA GLY A 349 22.22 12.75 5.18
C GLY A 349 23.04 13.98 5.60
N TRP A 350 24.24 13.76 6.13
CA TRP A 350 25.18 14.84 6.40
C TRP A 350 25.63 15.52 5.10
N LEU A 351 25.98 14.79 4.05
CA LEU A 351 26.38 15.33 2.75
C LEU A 351 25.26 16.16 2.11
N ALA A 352 24.02 15.69 2.19
CA ALA A 352 22.82 16.35 1.65
C ALA A 352 22.25 17.46 2.55
N GLU A 353 22.82 17.66 3.75
CA GLU A 353 22.29 18.61 4.76
C GLU A 353 20.82 18.35 5.11
N VAL A 354 20.48 17.07 5.25
CA VAL A 354 19.11 16.63 5.58
C VAL A 354 18.74 17.12 6.97
N ALA A 355 17.53 17.69 7.10
CA ALA A 355 16.96 18.04 8.39
C ALA A 355 16.44 16.78 9.10
N PHE A 356 16.98 16.48 10.27
CA PHE A 356 16.55 15.32 11.07
C PHE A 356 15.51 15.73 12.10
N VAL A 357 14.32 15.11 12.05
CA VAL A 357 13.17 15.52 12.85
C VAL A 357 12.72 14.37 13.77
N ASP A 358 12.56 14.67 15.05
CA ASP A 358 11.85 13.84 16.00
C ASP A 358 10.34 14.02 15.83
N ARG A 359 9.68 13.00 15.30
CA ARG A 359 8.25 13.07 14.96
C ARG A 359 7.33 12.82 16.17
N ALA A 360 7.89 12.37 17.30
CA ALA A 360 7.14 12.13 18.52
C ALA A 360 6.93 13.42 19.35
N ASN A 361 7.81 14.43 19.19
CA ASN A 361 7.74 15.68 19.92
C ASN A 361 7.47 16.87 18.99
N THR A 362 6.26 17.45 19.05
CA THR A 362 5.81 18.52 18.14
C THR A 362 6.65 19.81 18.26
N GLU A 363 7.08 20.20 19.47
CA GLU A 363 7.87 21.41 19.67
C GLU A 363 9.32 21.24 19.20
N GLU A 364 9.91 20.07 19.46
CA GLU A 364 11.23 19.73 18.92
C GLU A 364 11.18 19.59 17.39
N ALA A 365 10.10 19.03 16.84
CA ALA A 365 9.89 18.90 15.40
C ALA A 365 9.85 20.28 14.72
N LYS A 366 9.18 21.27 15.30
CA LYS A 366 9.16 22.64 14.78
C LYS A 366 10.55 23.28 14.77
N LYS A 367 11.32 23.13 15.87
CA LYS A 367 12.70 23.63 15.95
C LYS A 367 13.63 22.94 14.96
N ALA A 368 13.46 21.63 14.77
CA ALA A 368 14.26 20.84 13.85
C ALA A 368 13.98 21.15 12.37
N LEU A 369 12.89 21.84 12.05
CA LEU A 369 12.58 22.31 10.69
C LEU A 369 13.17 23.69 10.35
N ALA A 370 13.69 24.43 11.33
CA ALA A 370 14.31 25.73 11.07
C ALA A 370 15.46 25.67 10.03
N PRO A 371 16.38 24.68 10.04
CA PRO A 371 17.38 24.54 8.98
C PRO A 371 16.78 24.33 7.58
N ALA A 372 15.61 23.69 7.48
CA ALA A 372 14.91 23.50 6.19
C ALA A 372 14.36 24.83 5.66
N VAL A 373 13.81 25.68 6.55
CA VAL A 373 13.38 27.05 6.18
C VAL A 373 14.58 27.88 5.72
N ASP A 374 15.72 27.79 6.41
CA ASP A 374 16.93 28.50 6.04
C ASP A 374 17.50 28.01 4.70
N ALA A 375 17.48 26.71 4.43
CA ALA A 375 17.90 26.15 3.14
C ALA A 375 17.05 26.72 1.98
N LEU A 376 15.72 26.80 2.16
CA LEU A 376 14.81 27.40 1.18
C LEU A 376 15.15 28.87 0.92
N ARG A 377 15.38 29.67 1.98
CA ARG A 377 15.74 31.09 1.86
C ARG A 377 17.10 31.31 1.15
N HIS A 378 17.97 30.29 1.18
CA HIS A 378 19.26 30.31 0.49
C HIS A 378 19.20 29.62 -0.90
N GLY A 379 18.00 29.46 -1.48
CA GLY A 379 17.79 29.00 -2.85
C GLY A 379 17.79 27.49 -3.03
N ARG A 380 17.75 26.69 -1.95
CA ARG A 380 17.62 25.22 -2.03
C ARG A 380 16.16 24.79 -1.81
N SER A 381 15.65 23.96 -2.68
CA SER A 381 14.33 23.35 -2.54
C SER A 381 14.32 22.28 -1.44
N LEU A 382 13.13 21.94 -0.94
CA LEU A 382 12.93 20.92 0.08
C LEU A 382 12.01 19.82 -0.43
N ALA A 383 12.43 18.57 -0.33
CA ALA A 383 11.56 17.42 -0.55
C ALA A 383 11.03 16.88 0.80
N MET A 384 9.72 16.80 0.97
CA MET A 384 9.12 16.39 2.24
C MET A 384 7.82 15.59 2.02
N ALA A 385 7.71 14.43 2.68
CA ALA A 385 6.48 13.66 2.72
C ALA A 385 5.54 14.19 3.81
N PRO A 386 4.38 14.79 3.49
CA PRO A 386 3.47 15.36 4.48
C PRO A 386 2.78 14.30 5.34
N GLU A 387 2.72 13.05 4.90
CA GLU A 387 2.21 11.92 5.69
C GLU A 387 3.07 11.65 6.94
N GLY A 388 4.36 11.96 6.87
CA GLY A 388 5.31 11.79 7.98
C GLY A 388 5.73 10.34 8.23
N THR A 389 5.22 9.36 7.49
CA THR A 389 5.63 7.96 7.49
C THR A 389 5.33 7.35 6.13
N ARG A 390 5.94 6.20 5.82
CA ARG A 390 5.60 5.44 4.61
C ARG A 390 4.25 4.77 4.78
N SER A 391 3.39 4.87 3.77
CA SER A 391 2.18 4.06 3.68
C SER A 391 2.55 2.62 3.32
N ALA A 392 1.88 1.65 3.92
CA ALA A 392 2.05 0.25 3.57
C ALA A 392 1.27 -0.14 2.29
N THR A 393 0.36 0.73 1.84
CA THR A 393 -0.53 0.53 0.69
C THR A 393 -0.53 1.77 -0.20
N PRO A 394 -1.08 1.70 -1.42
CA PRO A 394 -1.26 2.86 -2.28
C PRO A 394 -2.19 3.94 -1.71
N ARG A 395 -2.94 3.64 -0.66
CA ARG A 395 -3.87 4.60 -0.05
C ARG A 395 -3.12 5.78 0.58
N LEU A 396 -3.53 6.98 0.19
CA LEU A 396 -2.95 8.22 0.69
C LEU A 396 -3.30 8.46 2.16
N GLY A 397 -2.28 8.59 3.01
CA GLY A 397 -2.43 8.91 4.42
C GLY A 397 -2.93 10.34 4.69
N GLN A 398 -3.11 10.66 5.96
CA GLN A 398 -3.41 12.02 6.39
C GLN A 398 -2.16 12.90 6.27
N PHE A 399 -2.35 14.14 5.80
CA PHE A 399 -1.26 15.11 5.69
C PHE A 399 -1.07 15.87 7.01
N LYS A 400 0.17 15.96 7.46
CA LYS A 400 0.60 16.77 8.61
C LYS A 400 0.97 18.17 8.16
N LYS A 401 0.78 19.16 9.03
CA LYS A 401 0.99 20.57 8.75
C LYS A 401 2.48 20.99 8.55
N GLY A 402 3.45 20.11 8.86
CA GLY A 402 4.89 20.47 8.90
C GLY A 402 5.42 21.04 7.60
N ALA A 403 5.19 20.38 6.46
CA ALA A 403 5.64 20.87 5.14
C ALA A 403 5.00 22.20 4.77
N PHE A 404 3.73 22.37 5.11
CA PHE A 404 2.95 23.59 4.85
C PHE A 404 3.46 24.79 5.68
N HIS A 405 3.77 24.56 6.95
CA HIS A 405 4.42 25.60 7.79
C HIS A 405 5.76 26.03 7.23
N VAL A 406 6.57 25.09 6.78
CA VAL A 406 7.89 25.39 6.19
C VAL A 406 7.74 26.23 4.92
N ALA A 407 6.86 25.84 4.00
CA ALA A 407 6.61 26.58 2.76
C ALA A 407 6.13 28.02 3.04
N MET A 408 5.14 28.16 3.93
CA MET A 408 4.60 29.46 4.35
C MET A 408 5.66 30.35 5.01
N GLN A 409 6.50 29.81 5.93
CA GLN A 409 7.53 30.58 6.63
C GLN A 409 8.68 31.00 5.72
N ALA A 410 8.98 30.18 4.71
CA ALA A 410 10.03 30.51 3.72
C ALA A 410 9.50 31.43 2.62
N GLY A 411 8.17 31.55 2.44
CA GLY A 411 7.54 32.33 1.39
C GLY A 411 7.74 31.74 -0.01
N VAL A 412 7.81 30.40 -0.11
CA VAL A 412 8.08 29.69 -1.37
C VAL A 412 6.88 28.85 -1.78
N PRO A 413 6.69 28.57 -3.09
CA PRO A 413 5.59 27.72 -3.55
C PRO A 413 5.74 26.27 -3.10
N MET A 414 4.62 25.56 -3.13
CA MET A 414 4.55 24.13 -2.89
C MET A 414 4.27 23.39 -4.20
N VAL A 415 5.05 22.37 -4.53
CA VAL A 415 4.90 21.57 -5.74
C VAL A 415 4.51 20.15 -5.35
N PRO A 416 3.26 19.71 -5.65
CA PRO A 416 2.84 18.35 -5.38
C PRO A 416 3.44 17.37 -6.40
N VAL A 417 4.05 16.29 -5.91
CA VAL A 417 4.63 15.18 -6.69
C VAL A 417 3.88 13.90 -6.32
N VAL A 418 2.99 13.47 -7.19
CA VAL A 418 2.15 12.28 -6.95
C VAL A 418 2.84 11.06 -7.53
N ILE A 419 3.19 10.10 -6.67
CA ILE A 419 3.83 8.84 -7.05
C ILE A 419 2.77 7.73 -6.95
N ARG A 420 2.47 7.06 -8.09
CA ARG A 420 1.33 6.14 -8.15
C ARG A 420 1.63 4.77 -7.55
N ASN A 421 2.75 4.15 -7.92
CA ASN A 421 2.98 2.72 -7.72
C ASN A 421 4.39 2.35 -7.24
N ALA A 422 5.10 3.23 -6.55
CA ALA A 422 6.43 2.93 -6.00
C ALA A 422 6.40 1.76 -5.01
N GLY A 423 5.31 1.63 -4.23
CA GLY A 423 5.11 0.54 -3.27
C GLY A 423 4.94 -0.84 -3.92
N GLU A 424 4.47 -0.91 -5.16
CA GLU A 424 4.36 -2.14 -5.95
C GLU A 424 5.73 -2.61 -6.45
N LEU A 425 6.60 -1.66 -6.84
CA LEU A 425 7.95 -1.96 -7.28
C LEU A 425 8.89 -2.28 -6.10
N MET A 426 8.70 -1.62 -4.97
CA MET A 426 9.45 -1.88 -3.74
C MET A 426 8.56 -1.55 -2.53
N PRO A 427 8.05 -2.53 -1.78
CA PRO A 427 7.22 -2.30 -0.61
C PRO A 427 7.89 -1.43 0.45
N ALA A 428 7.08 -0.83 1.33
CA ALA A 428 7.51 0.09 2.38
C ALA A 428 8.66 -0.44 3.27
N HIS A 429 8.73 -1.76 3.47
CA HIS A 429 9.77 -2.46 4.24
C HIS A 429 10.59 -3.43 3.39
N GLY A 430 10.43 -3.40 2.07
CA GLY A 430 11.19 -4.22 1.13
C GLY A 430 12.61 -3.70 0.92
N MET A 431 13.49 -4.60 0.46
CA MET A 431 14.85 -4.26 0.02
C MET A 431 15.07 -4.63 -1.46
N PHE A 432 14.14 -5.34 -2.06
CA PHE A 432 14.24 -5.74 -3.45
C PHE A 432 13.39 -4.86 -4.35
N ILE A 433 13.93 -4.48 -5.50
CA ILE A 433 13.29 -3.60 -6.48
C ILE A 433 12.87 -4.45 -7.66
N SER A 434 11.57 -4.55 -7.90
CA SER A 434 11.03 -5.20 -9.10
C SER A 434 11.14 -4.25 -10.30
N SER A 435 11.41 -4.82 -11.48
CA SER A 435 11.37 -4.05 -12.73
C SER A 435 9.92 -3.68 -13.10
N GLY A 436 9.75 -2.55 -13.78
CA GLY A 436 8.43 -2.15 -14.26
C GLY A 436 8.33 -0.66 -14.56
N LEU A 437 7.11 -0.25 -14.90
CA LEU A 437 6.76 1.14 -15.16
C LEU A 437 6.41 1.85 -13.85
N LEU A 438 7.16 2.91 -13.55
CA LEU A 438 6.88 3.82 -12.44
C LEU A 438 6.17 5.06 -12.98
N GLN A 439 5.02 5.41 -12.42
CA GLN A 439 4.23 6.55 -12.85
C GLN A 439 4.29 7.68 -11.83
N VAL A 440 4.65 8.88 -12.29
CA VAL A 440 4.74 10.10 -11.48
C VAL A 440 4.01 11.24 -12.17
N ALA A 441 3.21 11.99 -11.40
CA ALA A 441 2.60 13.24 -11.85
C ALA A 441 3.09 14.41 -11.00
N VAL A 442 3.70 15.39 -11.64
CA VAL A 442 4.14 16.64 -11.00
C VAL A 442 3.10 17.70 -11.29
N LEU A 443 2.38 18.13 -10.27
CA LEU A 443 1.30 19.10 -10.42
C LEU A 443 1.84 20.53 -10.46
N PRO A 444 1.08 21.51 -10.99
CA PRO A 444 1.47 22.90 -10.99
C PRO A 444 1.79 23.42 -9.60
N PRO A 445 2.75 24.37 -9.48
CA PRO A 445 3.08 25.00 -8.22
C PRO A 445 1.87 25.67 -7.56
N VAL A 446 1.72 25.46 -6.25
CA VAL A 446 0.69 26.08 -5.41
C VAL A 446 1.32 27.25 -4.68
N SER A 447 0.84 28.48 -4.95
CA SER A 447 1.34 29.68 -4.27
C SER A 447 0.98 29.66 -2.79
N THR A 448 1.94 29.98 -1.94
CA THR A 448 1.75 30.13 -0.48
C THR A 448 1.65 31.58 -0.03
N ALA A 449 1.65 32.54 -0.95
CA ALA A 449 1.71 33.98 -0.65
C ALA A 449 0.56 34.48 0.25
N ASN A 450 -0.62 33.88 0.12
CA ASN A 450 -1.82 34.26 0.89
C ASN A 450 -2.12 33.29 2.03
N TRP A 451 -1.20 32.40 2.39
CA TRP A 451 -1.42 31.43 3.45
C TRP A 451 -1.26 32.08 4.84
N SER A 452 -2.14 31.74 5.76
CA SER A 452 -2.06 32.11 7.16
C SER A 452 -2.08 30.89 8.08
N LYS A 453 -1.70 31.08 9.34
CA LYS A 453 -1.73 29.98 10.31
C LYS A 453 -3.14 29.47 10.57
N GLU A 454 -4.12 30.37 10.54
CA GLU A 454 -5.54 30.09 10.78
C GLU A 454 -6.15 29.28 9.64
N GLY A 455 -5.78 29.57 8.38
CA GLY A 455 -6.26 28.89 7.18
C GLY A 455 -5.50 27.63 6.79
N LEU A 456 -4.45 27.28 7.53
CA LEU A 456 -3.51 26.23 7.10
C LEU A 456 -4.16 24.85 6.97
N GLU A 457 -5.16 24.52 7.79
CA GLU A 457 -5.90 23.24 7.67
C GLU A 457 -6.63 23.11 6.35
N THR A 458 -7.21 24.19 5.87
CA THR A 458 -7.88 24.24 4.57
C THR A 458 -6.88 23.95 3.45
N HIS A 459 -5.71 24.60 3.47
CA HIS A 459 -4.69 24.39 2.45
C HIS A 459 -4.09 22.97 2.48
N VAL A 460 -3.95 22.37 3.68
CA VAL A 460 -3.56 20.96 3.82
C VAL A 460 -4.61 20.05 3.16
N ALA A 461 -5.90 20.30 3.40
CA ALA A 461 -6.98 19.53 2.81
C ALA A 461 -7.06 19.73 1.28
N GLU A 462 -6.89 20.95 0.78
CA GLU A 462 -6.88 21.28 -0.65
C GLU A 462 -5.75 20.53 -1.39
N VAL A 463 -4.51 20.63 -0.90
CA VAL A 463 -3.38 19.94 -1.50
C VAL A 463 -3.57 18.42 -1.44
N ARG A 464 -4.03 17.88 -0.29
CA ARG A 464 -4.33 16.45 -0.18
C ARG A 464 -5.41 16.02 -1.20
N GLN A 465 -6.42 16.85 -1.43
CA GLN A 465 -7.46 16.58 -2.42
C GLN A 465 -6.91 16.56 -3.85
N MET A 466 -5.87 17.37 -4.16
CA MET A 466 -5.18 17.30 -5.46
C MET A 466 -4.55 15.91 -5.66
N PHE A 467 -3.86 15.36 -4.64
CA PHE A 467 -3.32 14.00 -4.70
C PHE A 467 -4.41 12.96 -4.92
N LEU A 468 -5.50 13.02 -4.14
CA LEU A 468 -6.60 12.06 -4.25
C LEU A 468 -7.25 12.09 -5.65
N ARG A 469 -7.48 13.27 -6.22
CA ARG A 469 -8.02 13.41 -7.58
C ARG A 469 -7.07 12.84 -8.62
N THR A 470 -5.78 13.14 -8.52
CA THR A 470 -4.77 12.64 -9.46
C THR A 470 -4.63 11.12 -9.39
N LEU A 471 -4.67 10.53 -8.19
CA LEU A 471 -4.63 9.07 -8.01
C LEU A 471 -5.89 8.39 -8.53
N ALA A 472 -7.07 9.01 -8.37
CA ALA A 472 -8.35 8.47 -8.83
C ALA A 472 -8.52 8.58 -10.36
N ASP A 473 -8.10 9.70 -10.95
CA ASP A 473 -8.14 9.96 -12.39
C ASP A 473 -6.72 10.28 -12.87
N TRP A 474 -5.96 9.21 -13.14
CA TRP A 474 -4.55 9.35 -13.51
C TRP A 474 -4.42 10.03 -14.86
N PRO A 475 -3.63 11.12 -14.98
CA PRO A 475 -3.43 11.81 -16.25
C PRO A 475 -2.85 10.85 -17.29
N ARG A 476 -3.52 10.74 -18.43
CA ARG A 476 -3.05 9.89 -19.53
C ARG A 476 -2.00 10.67 -20.32
N SER A 477 -0.89 10.02 -20.64
CA SER A 477 0.03 10.57 -21.63
C SER A 477 -0.73 10.84 -22.92
N PRO A 478 -0.58 12.01 -23.58
CA PRO A 478 -1.10 12.17 -24.90
C PRO A 478 -0.54 11.04 -25.78
N ARG A 479 -1.42 10.25 -26.41
CA ARG A 479 -0.97 9.23 -27.36
C ARG A 479 -0.11 9.96 -28.40
N PRO A 480 1.09 9.44 -28.74
CA PRO A 480 1.84 10.01 -29.84
C PRO A 480 0.91 10.03 -31.05
N VAL A 481 0.66 11.21 -31.59
CA VAL A 481 -0.07 11.36 -32.86
C VAL A 481 0.80 10.64 -33.89
N PRO A 482 0.29 9.64 -34.64
CA PRO A 482 1.04 9.07 -35.73
C PRO A 482 1.44 10.23 -36.64
N MET A 483 2.74 10.38 -36.88
CA MET A 483 3.19 11.29 -37.95
C MET A 483 2.87 10.57 -39.24
N ASP A 484 1.85 11.07 -39.96
CA ASP A 484 1.53 10.68 -41.33
C ASP A 484 2.69 10.99 -42.30
#